data_a692ab62a30cd82acce635129a13007c
#
_entry.id   a692ab62a30cd82acce635129a13007c
#
_cell.length_a   1.000
_cell.length_b   1.000
_cell.length_c   1.000
_cell.angle_alpha   90.00
_cell.angle_beta   90.00
_cell.angle_gamma   90.00
#
_symmetry.space_group_name_H-M   'P 1'
#
loop_
_entity.id
_entity.type
_entity.pdbx_description
1 polymer ?
#
loop_
_entity_poly.entity_id
_entity_poly.type
_entity_poly.pdbx_seq_one_letter_code
_entity_poly.pdbx_strand_id
1 'polypeptide(L)'
;MVSPLVVVNSVLPVFILMIAGALARRVGLIRRDEDGAIMRFTIHVLFPCFILDKMLGNRLVGDPSVLAWGISLAVVLIVLGIGGGWLAGGALGLGRGTGRRTFALAAGVQNWGYTAIPVLAVLWPGDDDVMGVLFVHNLGVEITMWSLGVWIMTGGGAIQWRKLVNGPAVAIVLGLFLVLTGLDRFGESGPHRVALHWLGMGAFPVGIFITGAIMMDLVGAERPSLRIAMGGIVVRLLILPVLFLAAAKWLPIVVELKRVLVVQAAMPAALTPVLLAKLYNGRPAVAVQVVIATTITCILTLPVVIYLAMNWIEM
;
A
#
# COMPACT_ATOMS: atom_id res chain seq x y z
N MET A 1 -23.62 8.65 -10.95
CA MET A 1 -22.69 7.65 -11.53
C MET A 1 -21.40 8.34 -11.92
N VAL A 2 -20.27 7.83 -11.45
CA VAL A 2 -18.95 8.35 -11.82
C VAL A 2 -18.63 7.86 -13.24
N SER A 3 -18.14 8.73 -14.12
CA SER A 3 -17.79 8.29 -15.48
C SER A 3 -16.43 7.58 -15.49
N PRO A 4 -16.23 6.58 -16.39
CA PRO A 4 -14.93 5.90 -16.51
C PRO A 4 -13.77 6.86 -16.77
N LEU A 5 -14.02 7.91 -17.57
CA LEU A 5 -13.01 8.91 -17.90
C LEU A 5 -12.53 9.71 -16.68
N VAL A 6 -13.43 10.01 -15.74
CA VAL A 6 -13.06 10.69 -14.48
C VAL A 6 -12.10 9.81 -13.70
N VAL A 7 -12.39 8.52 -13.54
CA VAL A 7 -11.52 7.59 -12.82
C VAL A 7 -10.16 7.45 -13.50
N VAL A 8 -10.13 7.32 -14.84
CA VAL A 8 -8.87 7.25 -15.60
C VAL A 8 -8.04 8.51 -15.38
N ASN A 9 -8.64 9.70 -15.54
CA ASN A 9 -7.93 10.98 -15.36
C ASN A 9 -7.43 11.15 -13.93
N SER A 10 -8.15 10.65 -12.94
CA SER A 10 -7.75 10.71 -11.53
C SER A 10 -6.53 9.84 -11.23
N VAL A 11 -6.38 8.72 -11.91
CA VAL A 11 -5.30 7.76 -11.65
C VAL A 11 -4.06 8.04 -12.52
N LEU A 12 -4.25 8.65 -13.68
CA LEU A 12 -3.19 8.90 -14.66
C LEU A 12 -1.97 9.66 -14.08
N PRO A 13 -2.11 10.69 -13.21
CA PRO A 13 -0.97 11.38 -12.61
C PRO A 13 -0.03 10.46 -11.83
N VAL A 14 -0.56 9.42 -11.17
CA VAL A 14 0.24 8.44 -10.43
C VAL A 14 1.17 7.68 -11.37
N PHE A 15 0.64 7.21 -12.50
CA PHE A 15 1.45 6.50 -13.49
C PHE A 15 2.42 7.41 -14.23
N ILE A 16 2.04 8.67 -14.52
CA ILE A 16 2.95 9.67 -15.11
C ILE A 16 4.15 9.88 -14.19
N LEU A 17 3.96 10.08 -12.89
CA LEU A 17 5.04 10.25 -11.93
C LEU A 17 5.92 8.99 -11.82
N MET A 18 5.31 7.81 -11.85
CA MET A 18 6.05 6.54 -11.84
C MET A 18 6.90 6.37 -13.10
N ILE A 19 6.35 6.67 -14.27
CA ILE A 19 7.08 6.64 -15.54
C ILE A 19 8.20 7.68 -15.55
N ALA A 20 7.94 8.90 -15.05
CA ALA A 20 8.96 9.94 -14.93
C ALA A 20 10.14 9.47 -14.06
N GLY A 21 9.87 8.80 -12.94
CA GLY A 21 10.90 8.20 -12.09
C GLY A 21 11.70 7.10 -12.81
N ALA A 22 11.02 6.23 -13.55
CA ALA A 22 11.67 5.19 -14.36
C ALA A 22 12.56 5.79 -15.46
N LEU A 23 12.12 6.84 -16.13
CA LEU A 23 12.90 7.56 -17.12
C LEU A 23 14.09 8.28 -16.50
N ALA A 24 13.90 8.94 -15.35
CA ALA A 24 15.00 9.59 -14.63
C ALA A 24 16.12 8.61 -14.23
N ARG A 25 15.74 7.39 -13.84
CA ARG A 25 16.69 6.28 -13.60
C ARG A 25 17.43 5.88 -14.89
N ARG A 26 16.68 5.72 -15.98
CA ARG A 26 17.23 5.28 -17.25
C ARG A 26 18.23 6.27 -17.84
N VAL A 27 18.00 7.57 -17.66
CA VAL A 27 18.92 8.64 -18.13
C VAL A 27 20.01 8.99 -17.13
N GLY A 28 20.05 8.33 -15.95
CA GLY A 28 21.09 8.53 -14.93
C GLY A 28 20.89 9.80 -14.08
N LEU A 29 19.73 10.44 -14.13
CA LEU A 29 19.41 11.61 -13.29
C LEU A 29 19.36 11.23 -11.81
N ILE A 30 18.85 10.03 -11.48
CA ILE A 30 18.89 9.44 -10.15
C ILE A 30 19.65 8.14 -10.20
N ARG A 31 20.69 8.01 -9.38
CA ARG A 31 21.52 6.81 -9.30
C ARG A 31 21.02 5.86 -8.22
N ARG A 32 21.38 4.58 -8.33
CA ARG A 32 20.97 3.52 -7.37
C ARG A 32 21.50 3.75 -5.96
N ASP A 33 22.67 4.35 -5.82
CA ASP A 33 23.27 4.67 -4.53
C ASP A 33 22.54 5.78 -3.77
N GLU A 34 21.78 6.62 -4.49
CA GLU A 34 20.98 7.72 -3.92
C GLU A 34 19.63 7.24 -3.36
N ASP A 35 19.11 6.09 -3.82
CA ASP A 35 17.81 5.55 -3.39
C ASP A 35 17.68 5.47 -1.87
N GLY A 36 18.73 4.98 -1.22
CA GLY A 36 18.72 4.81 0.22
C GLY A 36 18.56 6.14 0.99
N ALA A 37 19.12 7.24 0.50
CA ALA A 37 18.97 8.55 1.10
C ALA A 37 17.57 9.12 0.86
N ILE A 38 17.08 9.07 -0.38
CA ILE A 38 15.75 9.56 -0.76
C ILE A 38 14.67 8.78 -0.02
N MET A 39 14.75 7.44 0.01
CA MET A 39 13.80 6.59 0.72
C MET A 39 13.80 6.83 2.22
N ARG A 40 14.96 6.98 2.87
CA ARG A 40 15.03 7.32 4.30
C ARG A 40 14.37 8.65 4.59
N PHE A 41 14.65 9.68 3.81
CA PHE A 41 14.02 10.99 3.97
C PHE A 41 12.50 10.90 3.78
N THR A 42 12.05 10.21 2.73
CA THR A 42 10.62 10.03 2.45
C THR A 42 9.92 9.28 3.58
N ILE A 43 10.48 8.16 4.05
CA ILE A 43 9.85 7.30 5.06
C ILE A 43 9.92 7.92 6.47
N HIS A 44 11.01 8.58 6.83
CA HIS A 44 11.20 9.07 8.21
C HIS A 44 10.87 10.54 8.41
N VAL A 45 10.66 11.32 7.34
CA VAL A 45 10.31 12.74 7.43
C VAL A 45 9.00 13.03 6.69
N LEU A 46 8.95 12.81 5.37
CA LEU A 46 7.81 13.25 4.57
C LEU A 46 6.53 12.49 4.92
N PHE A 47 6.57 11.15 4.98
CA PHE A 47 5.40 10.35 5.36
C PHE A 47 4.91 10.62 6.78
N PRO A 48 5.74 10.66 7.82
CA PRO A 48 5.30 11.08 9.16
C PRO A 48 4.61 12.44 9.20
N CYS A 49 5.17 13.45 8.53
CA CYS A 49 4.54 14.75 8.43
C CYS A 49 3.19 14.69 7.74
N PHE A 50 3.09 13.94 6.63
CA PHE A 50 1.83 13.77 5.91
C PHE A 50 0.77 13.04 6.75
N ILE A 51 1.16 11.96 7.42
CA ILE A 51 0.27 11.18 8.27
C ILE A 51 -0.29 12.06 9.40
N LEU A 52 0.57 12.79 10.10
CA LEU A 52 0.15 13.69 11.17
C LEU A 52 -0.72 14.83 10.62
N ASP A 53 -0.38 15.42 9.46
CA ASP A 53 -1.19 16.45 8.81
C ASP A 53 -2.65 15.99 8.56
N LYS A 54 -2.86 14.72 8.18
CA LYS A 54 -4.17 14.15 7.86
C LYS A 54 -4.91 13.53 9.05
N MET A 55 -4.19 13.17 10.11
CA MET A 55 -4.80 12.56 11.30
C MET A 55 -5.22 13.58 12.35
N LEU A 56 -4.43 14.65 12.56
CA LEU A 56 -4.71 15.65 13.58
C LEU A 56 -5.96 16.46 13.22
N GLY A 57 -6.93 16.55 14.13
CA GLY A 57 -8.22 17.18 13.92
C GLY A 57 -9.24 16.31 13.15
N ASN A 58 -8.86 15.08 12.78
CA ASN A 58 -9.74 14.15 12.06
C ASN A 58 -10.66 13.41 13.03
N ARG A 59 -11.97 13.61 12.89
CA ARG A 59 -12.97 13.06 13.81
C ARG A 59 -13.11 11.55 13.74
N LEU A 60 -12.93 10.96 12.55
CA LEU A 60 -13.11 9.52 12.33
C LEU A 60 -11.93 8.70 12.88
N VAL A 61 -10.74 9.29 12.97
CA VAL A 61 -9.56 8.62 13.53
C VAL A 61 -9.74 8.24 15.00
N GLY A 62 -10.54 9.01 15.76
CA GLY A 62 -10.85 8.72 17.15
C GLY A 62 -12.08 7.83 17.36
N ASP A 63 -12.82 7.47 16.32
CA ASP A 63 -14.03 6.65 16.42
C ASP A 63 -13.67 5.17 16.71
N PRO A 64 -14.16 4.59 17.83
CA PRO A 64 -13.87 3.19 18.19
C PRO A 64 -14.30 2.17 17.12
N SER A 65 -15.38 2.45 16.39
CA SER A 65 -15.86 1.57 15.32
C SER A 65 -14.92 1.60 14.12
N VAL A 66 -14.45 2.80 13.75
CA VAL A 66 -13.46 2.98 12.67
C VAL A 66 -12.14 2.30 13.02
N LEU A 67 -11.67 2.43 14.28
CA LEU A 67 -10.46 1.76 14.75
C LEU A 67 -10.62 0.23 14.70
N ALA A 68 -11.74 -0.29 15.25
CA ALA A 68 -11.99 -1.73 15.29
C ALA A 68 -12.10 -2.32 13.88
N TRP A 69 -12.95 -1.76 13.02
CA TRP A 69 -13.14 -2.26 11.67
C TRP A 69 -11.92 -2.03 10.78
N GLY A 70 -11.31 -0.85 10.83
CA GLY A 70 -10.15 -0.49 9.98
C GLY A 70 -8.97 -1.43 10.22
N ILE A 71 -8.57 -1.61 11.48
CA ILE A 71 -7.45 -2.49 11.84
C ILE A 71 -7.80 -3.97 11.59
N SER A 72 -8.99 -4.42 12.03
CA SER A 72 -9.38 -5.83 11.91
C SER A 72 -9.51 -6.27 10.44
N LEU A 73 -10.14 -5.45 9.59
CA LEU A 73 -10.27 -5.76 8.16
C LEU A 73 -8.91 -5.78 7.47
N ALA A 74 -8.00 -4.89 7.81
CA ALA A 74 -6.65 -4.93 7.28
C ALA A 74 -5.95 -6.25 7.62
N VAL A 75 -5.99 -6.66 8.89
CA VAL A 75 -5.42 -7.95 9.35
C VAL A 75 -6.05 -9.12 8.60
N VAL A 76 -7.38 -9.21 8.61
CA VAL A 76 -8.11 -10.32 8.00
C VAL A 76 -7.84 -10.41 6.49
N LEU A 77 -7.94 -9.30 5.76
CA LEU A 77 -7.76 -9.29 4.31
C LEU A 77 -6.31 -9.63 3.91
N ILE A 78 -5.31 -9.16 4.66
CA ILE A 78 -3.91 -9.54 4.43
C ILE A 78 -3.68 -11.02 4.74
N VAL A 79 -4.23 -11.54 5.82
CA VAL A 79 -4.12 -12.97 6.17
C VAL A 79 -4.76 -13.84 5.08
N LEU A 80 -5.96 -13.49 4.63
CA LEU A 80 -6.64 -14.18 3.52
C LEU A 80 -5.84 -14.06 2.22
N GLY A 81 -5.27 -12.87 1.94
CA GLY A 81 -4.42 -12.63 0.79
C GLY A 81 -3.18 -13.52 0.78
N ILE A 82 -2.46 -13.57 1.90
CA ILE A 82 -1.28 -14.43 2.06
C ILE A 82 -1.68 -15.91 1.95
N GLY A 83 -2.81 -16.30 2.55
CA GLY A 83 -3.35 -17.66 2.45
C GLY A 83 -3.68 -18.05 1.01
N GLY A 84 -4.39 -17.18 0.27
CA GLY A 84 -4.67 -17.35 -1.15
C GLY A 84 -3.41 -17.44 -2.00
N GLY A 85 -2.45 -16.55 -1.76
CA GLY A 85 -1.15 -16.60 -2.40
C GLY A 85 -0.35 -17.87 -2.08
N TRP A 86 -0.46 -18.36 -0.84
CA TRP A 86 0.15 -19.65 -0.46
C TRP A 86 -0.46 -20.83 -1.21
N LEU A 87 -1.78 -20.90 -1.32
CA LEU A 87 -2.48 -21.95 -2.07
C LEU A 87 -2.13 -21.87 -3.55
N ALA A 88 -2.22 -20.70 -4.16
CA ALA A 88 -1.87 -20.48 -5.55
C ALA A 88 -0.41 -20.81 -5.85
N GLY A 89 0.53 -20.40 -4.98
CA GLY A 89 1.94 -20.76 -5.11
C GLY A 89 2.17 -22.28 -5.10
N GLY A 90 1.42 -23.01 -4.28
CA GLY A 90 1.41 -24.49 -4.31
C GLY A 90 0.90 -25.07 -5.62
N ALA A 91 -0.22 -24.55 -6.15
CA ALA A 91 -0.79 -24.95 -7.43
C ALA A 91 0.15 -24.64 -8.63
N LEU A 92 0.99 -23.62 -8.52
CA LEU A 92 2.02 -23.29 -9.50
C LEU A 92 3.27 -24.18 -9.39
N GLY A 93 3.30 -25.14 -8.46
CA GLY A 93 4.43 -26.02 -8.23
C GLY A 93 5.57 -25.39 -7.43
N LEU A 94 5.34 -24.24 -6.77
CA LEU A 94 6.34 -23.60 -5.92
C LEU A 94 6.41 -24.32 -4.56
N GLY A 95 7.56 -24.89 -4.24
CA GLY A 95 7.87 -25.45 -2.92
C GLY A 95 8.33 -24.39 -1.91
N ARG A 96 8.48 -24.78 -0.63
CA ARG A 96 8.99 -23.89 0.43
C ARG A 96 10.36 -23.31 0.11
N GLY A 97 11.27 -24.07 -0.47
CA GLY A 97 12.60 -23.64 -0.89
C GLY A 97 12.67 -22.97 -2.26
N THR A 98 11.62 -23.11 -3.11
CA THR A 98 11.58 -22.60 -4.49
C THR A 98 10.75 -21.33 -4.65
N GLY A 99 10.35 -20.68 -3.55
CA GLY A 99 9.74 -19.36 -3.59
C GLY A 99 8.27 -19.26 -3.18
N ARG A 100 7.62 -20.37 -2.71
CA ARG A 100 6.20 -20.34 -2.30
C ARG A 100 5.91 -19.29 -1.22
N ARG A 101 6.81 -19.15 -0.22
CA ARG A 101 6.68 -18.13 0.83
C ARG A 101 6.71 -16.71 0.26
N THR A 102 7.68 -16.46 -0.63
CA THR A 102 7.84 -15.18 -1.30
C THR A 102 6.65 -14.86 -2.21
N PHE A 103 6.18 -15.86 -2.97
CA PHE A 103 5.00 -15.71 -3.82
C PHE A 103 3.74 -15.39 -2.98
N ALA A 104 3.53 -16.10 -1.87
CA ALA A 104 2.39 -15.88 -0.98
C ALA A 104 2.32 -14.44 -0.49
N LEU A 105 3.45 -13.87 -0.05
CA LEU A 105 3.52 -12.48 0.39
C LEU A 105 3.39 -11.50 -0.78
N ALA A 106 4.08 -11.75 -1.89
CA ALA A 106 4.05 -10.85 -3.04
C ALA A 106 2.66 -10.77 -3.69
N ALA A 107 1.98 -11.92 -3.87
CA ALA A 107 0.66 -11.95 -4.47
C ALA A 107 -0.46 -11.59 -3.47
N GLY A 108 -0.24 -11.85 -2.16
CA GLY A 108 -1.24 -11.64 -1.12
C GLY A 108 -1.32 -10.23 -0.58
N VAL A 109 -0.27 -9.43 -0.73
CA VAL A 109 -0.17 -8.10 -0.10
C VAL A 109 -0.22 -6.99 -1.15
N GLN A 110 -1.18 -6.08 -0.99
CA GLN A 110 -1.35 -4.92 -1.87
C GLN A 110 -0.35 -3.81 -1.57
N ASN A 111 -0.16 -2.91 -2.53
CA ASN A 111 0.59 -1.67 -2.34
C ASN A 111 -0.27 -0.65 -1.59
N TRP A 112 -0.28 -0.77 -0.25
CA TRP A 112 -1.16 -0.02 0.65
C TRP A 112 -0.79 1.45 0.84
N GLY A 113 0.42 1.85 0.46
CA GLY A 113 0.94 3.20 0.67
C GLY A 113 1.20 3.93 -0.64
N TYR A 114 2.31 3.62 -1.29
CA TYR A 114 2.84 4.42 -2.41
C TYR A 114 1.88 4.63 -3.57
N THR A 115 0.97 3.70 -3.84
CA THR A 115 -0.02 3.83 -4.90
C THR A 115 -1.42 4.16 -4.36
N ALA A 116 -1.82 3.57 -3.21
CA ALA A 116 -3.17 3.75 -2.67
C ALA A 116 -3.42 5.19 -2.21
N ILE A 117 -2.48 5.79 -1.52
CA ILE A 117 -2.60 7.13 -0.96
C ILE A 117 -2.87 8.18 -2.06
N PRO A 118 -2.04 8.29 -3.12
CA PRO A 118 -2.30 9.27 -4.18
C PRO A 118 -3.59 9.00 -4.95
N VAL A 119 -3.96 7.74 -5.14
CA VAL A 119 -5.25 7.41 -5.79
C VAL A 119 -6.41 7.91 -4.95
N LEU A 120 -6.40 7.73 -3.63
CA LEU A 120 -7.41 8.28 -2.73
C LEU A 120 -7.42 9.81 -2.77
N ALA A 121 -6.25 10.46 -2.70
CA ALA A 121 -6.12 11.92 -2.73
C ALA A 121 -6.71 12.55 -4.00
N VAL A 122 -6.61 11.87 -5.13
CA VAL A 122 -7.13 12.37 -6.41
C VAL A 122 -8.61 12.05 -6.59
N LEU A 123 -9.09 10.91 -6.09
CA LEU A 123 -10.50 10.53 -6.18
C LEU A 123 -11.39 11.34 -5.22
N TRP A 124 -10.88 11.66 -4.04
CA TRP A 124 -11.58 12.45 -3.00
C TRP A 124 -10.69 13.61 -2.53
N PRO A 125 -10.53 14.65 -3.39
CA PRO A 125 -9.64 15.77 -3.07
C PRO A 125 -10.16 16.58 -1.87
N GLY A 126 -9.27 16.81 -0.88
CA GLY A 126 -9.60 17.55 0.33
C GLY A 126 -10.39 16.75 1.37
N ASP A 127 -10.67 15.47 1.14
CA ASP A 127 -11.32 14.60 2.12
C ASP A 127 -10.27 13.99 3.07
N ASP A 128 -9.96 14.74 4.13
CA ASP A 128 -9.00 14.31 5.14
C ASP A 128 -9.51 13.14 5.99
N ASP A 129 -10.83 12.96 6.08
CA ASP A 129 -11.44 11.84 6.80
C ASP A 129 -11.11 10.50 6.14
N VAL A 130 -11.19 10.41 4.82
CA VAL A 130 -10.77 9.20 4.07
C VAL A 130 -9.28 8.90 4.29
N MET A 131 -8.44 9.94 4.34
CA MET A 131 -7.01 9.76 4.58
C MET A 131 -6.71 9.26 6.00
N GLY A 132 -7.36 9.83 7.00
CA GLY A 132 -7.25 9.37 8.38
C GLY A 132 -7.66 7.90 8.54
N VAL A 133 -8.79 7.51 7.96
CA VAL A 133 -9.28 6.12 7.95
C VAL A 133 -8.32 5.18 7.21
N LEU A 134 -7.70 5.63 6.11
CA LEU A 134 -6.65 4.87 5.43
C LEU A 134 -5.47 4.58 6.37
N PHE A 135 -5.00 5.56 7.15
CA PHE A 135 -3.88 5.35 8.07
C PHE A 135 -4.25 4.40 9.21
N VAL A 136 -5.47 4.47 9.73
CA VAL A 136 -5.99 3.48 10.69
C VAL A 136 -5.96 2.07 10.07
N HIS A 137 -6.45 1.92 8.85
CA HIS A 137 -6.39 0.64 8.13
C HIS A 137 -4.94 0.18 7.91
N ASN A 138 -4.06 1.07 7.48
CA ASN A 138 -2.65 0.76 7.23
C ASN A 138 -1.90 0.32 8.49
N LEU A 139 -2.30 0.75 9.69
CA LEU A 139 -1.73 0.23 10.93
C LEU A 139 -1.92 -1.29 11.05
N GLY A 140 -3.11 -1.80 10.70
CA GLY A 140 -3.38 -3.24 10.67
C GLY A 140 -2.53 -3.96 9.62
N VAL A 141 -2.32 -3.34 8.44
CA VAL A 141 -1.43 -3.88 7.39
C VAL A 141 0.02 -3.97 7.89
N GLU A 142 0.54 -2.90 8.49
CA GLU A 142 1.90 -2.85 9.05
C GLU A 142 2.12 -3.91 10.13
N ILE A 143 1.20 -4.00 11.09
CA ILE A 143 1.25 -5.02 12.15
C ILE A 143 1.32 -6.42 11.53
N THR A 144 0.45 -6.73 10.58
CA THR A 144 0.38 -8.06 9.96
C THR A 144 1.62 -8.36 9.11
N MET A 145 2.09 -7.37 8.36
CA MET A 145 3.28 -7.53 7.50
C MET A 145 4.55 -7.80 8.30
N TRP A 146 4.79 -7.01 9.36
CA TRP A 146 6.00 -7.13 10.17
C TRP A 146 5.96 -8.26 11.22
N SER A 147 4.77 -8.79 11.52
CA SER A 147 4.61 -9.98 12.36
C SER A 147 4.49 -11.25 11.51
N LEU A 148 3.30 -11.52 10.99
CA LEU A 148 2.99 -12.74 10.21
C LEU A 148 3.80 -12.81 8.90
N GLY A 149 3.94 -11.70 8.18
CA GLY A 149 4.69 -11.66 6.92
C GLY A 149 6.15 -12.03 7.13
N VAL A 150 6.81 -11.46 8.14
CA VAL A 150 8.20 -11.79 8.51
C VAL A 150 8.28 -13.24 8.99
N TRP A 151 7.37 -13.69 9.84
CA TRP A 151 7.33 -15.08 10.34
C TRP A 151 7.23 -16.10 9.20
N ILE A 152 6.37 -15.86 8.22
CA ILE A 152 6.24 -16.71 7.02
C ILE A 152 7.53 -16.68 6.20
N MET A 153 8.10 -15.50 5.95
CA MET A 153 9.29 -15.34 5.14
C MET A 153 10.50 -16.06 5.76
N THR A 154 10.68 -15.94 7.07
CA THR A 154 11.76 -16.62 7.82
C THR A 154 11.52 -18.12 8.00
N GLY A 155 10.30 -18.59 7.75
CA GLY A 155 9.94 -19.99 7.92
C GLY A 155 9.68 -20.41 9.35
N GLY A 156 9.15 -19.53 10.18
CA GLY A 156 8.83 -19.77 11.58
C GLY A 156 9.87 -19.20 12.56
N GLY A 157 10.76 -18.31 12.09
CA GLY A 157 11.72 -17.60 12.95
C GLY A 157 11.07 -16.57 13.86
N ALA A 158 11.85 -16.00 14.79
CA ALA A 158 11.37 -15.01 15.76
C ALA A 158 10.83 -13.74 15.05
N ILE A 159 9.71 -13.22 15.53
CA ILE A 159 9.13 -11.96 15.10
C ILE A 159 10.07 -10.82 15.50
N GLN A 160 10.40 -9.95 14.54
CA GLN A 160 11.30 -8.83 14.77
C GLN A 160 10.52 -7.55 15.12
N TRP A 161 10.02 -7.47 16.35
CA TRP A 161 9.19 -6.36 16.84
C TRP A 161 9.81 -4.97 16.62
N ARG A 162 11.15 -4.87 16.64
CA ARG A 162 11.86 -3.62 16.40
C ARG A 162 11.60 -3.04 14.99
N LYS A 163 11.23 -3.85 14.02
CA LYS A 163 10.93 -3.39 12.66
C LYS A 163 9.51 -2.84 12.49
N LEU A 164 8.63 -3.05 13.47
CA LEU A 164 7.35 -2.34 13.55
C LEU A 164 7.56 -0.85 13.86
N VAL A 165 8.68 -0.49 14.47
CA VAL A 165 9.02 0.90 14.79
C VAL A 165 9.65 1.53 13.55
N ASN A 166 8.82 1.94 12.59
CA ASN A 166 9.21 2.71 11.42
C ASN A 166 8.52 4.09 11.42
N GLY A 167 9.01 5.03 10.61
CA GLY A 167 8.49 6.41 10.60
C GLY A 167 6.97 6.50 10.46
N PRO A 168 6.35 5.88 9.44
CA PRO A 168 4.90 5.86 9.27
C PRO A 168 4.15 5.26 10.46
N ALA A 169 4.57 4.09 10.96
CA ALA A 169 3.90 3.44 12.08
C ALA A 169 3.96 4.30 13.36
N VAL A 170 5.11 4.91 13.64
CA VAL A 170 5.26 5.84 14.78
C VAL A 170 4.34 7.05 14.60
N ALA A 171 4.27 7.62 13.40
CA ALA A 171 3.39 8.75 13.13
C ALA A 171 1.90 8.40 13.30
N ILE A 172 1.47 7.21 12.84
CA ILE A 172 0.10 6.74 13.03
C ILE A 172 -0.21 6.57 14.52
N VAL A 173 0.66 5.90 15.27
CA VAL A 173 0.46 5.68 16.71
C VAL A 173 0.46 7.01 17.47
N LEU A 174 1.36 7.94 17.14
CA LEU A 174 1.39 9.27 17.72
C LEU A 174 0.13 10.07 17.36
N GLY A 175 -0.30 10.05 16.12
CA GLY A 175 -1.53 10.71 15.67
C GLY A 175 -2.75 10.18 16.40
N LEU A 176 -2.89 8.85 16.53
CA LEU A 176 -3.94 8.20 17.31
C LEU A 176 -3.90 8.62 18.78
N PHE A 177 -2.72 8.62 19.40
CA PHE A 177 -2.57 9.06 20.79
C PHE A 177 -3.03 10.50 20.98
N LEU A 178 -2.60 11.42 20.11
CA LEU A 178 -2.97 12.83 20.18
C LEU A 178 -4.48 13.03 20.01
N VAL A 179 -5.11 12.37 19.03
CA VAL A 179 -6.55 12.44 18.77
C VAL A 179 -7.36 11.85 19.93
N LEU A 180 -7.01 10.65 20.41
CA LEU A 180 -7.74 9.97 21.50
C LEU A 180 -7.62 10.71 22.85
N THR A 181 -6.53 11.44 23.07
CA THR A 181 -6.34 12.26 24.29
C THR A 181 -6.89 13.67 24.15
N GLY A 182 -7.34 14.08 22.93
CA GLY A 182 -7.77 15.45 22.65
C GLY A 182 -6.64 16.48 22.61
N LEU A 183 -5.38 16.03 22.62
CA LEU A 183 -4.20 16.90 22.54
C LEU A 183 -3.98 17.43 21.12
N ASP A 184 -4.58 16.82 20.11
CA ASP A 184 -4.59 17.28 18.72
C ASP A 184 -5.17 18.70 18.58
N ARG A 185 -6.15 19.07 19.43
CA ARG A 185 -6.79 20.41 19.45
C ARG A 185 -5.80 21.53 19.73
N PHE A 186 -4.77 21.28 20.53
CA PHE A 186 -3.71 22.27 20.78
C PHE A 186 -2.83 22.50 19.56
N GLY A 187 -2.91 21.62 18.56
CA GLY A 187 -2.14 21.66 17.32
C GLY A 187 -2.95 21.95 16.07
N GLU A 188 -4.26 22.27 16.16
CA GLU A 188 -5.14 22.45 14.99
C GLU A 188 -4.76 23.68 14.14
N SER A 189 -4.17 24.70 14.74
CA SER A 189 -3.76 25.93 14.04
C SER A 189 -2.37 26.39 14.49
N GLY A 190 -1.57 26.88 13.55
CA GLY A 190 -0.26 27.44 13.88
C GLY A 190 0.83 27.09 12.85
N PRO A 191 2.05 27.66 13.00
CA PRO A 191 3.15 27.47 12.05
C PRO A 191 3.58 26.02 11.88
N HIS A 192 3.46 25.22 12.93
CA HIS A 192 3.79 23.79 12.90
C HIS A 192 2.87 22.98 11.97
N ARG A 193 1.56 23.31 11.92
CA ARG A 193 0.61 22.68 10.97
C ARG A 193 0.99 22.99 9.53
N VAL A 194 1.33 24.26 9.28
CA VAL A 194 1.79 24.68 7.94
C VAL A 194 3.06 23.93 7.55
N ALA A 195 4.00 23.76 8.47
CA ALA A 195 5.24 23.03 8.22
C ALA A 195 4.99 21.53 7.97
N LEU A 196 4.12 20.88 8.76
CA LEU A 196 3.70 19.50 8.54
C LEU A 196 3.05 19.33 7.16
N HIS A 197 2.15 20.23 6.79
CA HIS A 197 1.48 20.23 5.50
C HIS A 197 2.49 20.35 4.32
N TRP A 198 3.38 21.33 4.35
CA TRP A 198 4.37 21.53 3.28
C TRP A 198 5.31 20.34 3.11
N LEU A 199 5.83 19.78 4.20
CA LEU A 199 6.66 18.58 4.15
C LEU A 199 5.83 17.36 3.70
N GLY A 200 4.63 17.23 4.23
CA GLY A 200 3.74 16.12 3.93
C GLY A 200 3.34 16.06 2.45
N MET A 201 3.08 17.19 1.82
CA MET A 201 2.76 17.25 0.39
C MET A 201 3.85 16.66 -0.51
N GLY A 202 5.11 16.68 -0.08
CA GLY A 202 6.22 16.04 -0.80
C GLY A 202 6.22 14.51 -0.74
N ALA A 203 5.50 13.91 0.22
CA ALA A 203 5.56 12.46 0.46
C ALA A 203 5.15 11.62 -0.76
N PHE A 204 4.05 12.00 -1.42
CA PHE A 204 3.54 11.25 -2.58
C PHE A 204 4.39 11.39 -3.82
N PRO A 205 4.61 12.61 -4.35
CA PRO A 205 5.31 12.75 -5.60
C PRO A 205 6.71 12.15 -5.51
N VAL A 206 7.41 12.33 -4.39
CA VAL A 206 8.75 11.74 -4.17
C VAL A 206 8.64 10.22 -4.03
N GLY A 207 7.70 9.71 -3.23
CA GLY A 207 7.50 8.27 -3.03
C GLY A 207 7.15 7.51 -4.31
N ILE A 208 6.24 8.06 -5.15
CA ILE A 208 5.85 7.44 -6.42
C ILE A 208 7.01 7.51 -7.42
N PHE A 209 7.66 8.65 -7.51
CA PHE A 209 8.77 8.88 -8.42
C PHE A 209 9.92 7.90 -8.13
N ILE A 210 10.34 7.76 -6.88
CA ILE A 210 11.40 6.81 -6.51
C ILE A 210 10.95 5.35 -6.69
N THR A 211 9.66 5.06 -6.49
CA THR A 211 9.10 3.74 -6.80
C THR A 211 9.27 3.40 -8.28
N GLY A 212 8.97 4.35 -9.17
CA GLY A 212 9.20 4.20 -10.60
C GLY A 212 10.67 3.95 -10.95
N ALA A 213 11.59 4.68 -10.33
CA ALA A 213 13.04 4.49 -10.50
C ALA A 213 13.46 3.07 -10.06
N ILE A 214 13.01 2.61 -8.91
CA ILE A 214 13.30 1.25 -8.41
C ILE A 214 12.69 0.18 -9.33
N MET A 215 11.45 0.39 -9.80
CA MET A 215 10.80 -0.52 -10.74
C MET A 215 11.59 -0.67 -12.03
N MET A 216 12.19 0.41 -12.54
CA MET A 216 13.06 0.37 -13.73
C MET A 216 14.26 -0.56 -13.54
N ASP A 217 14.84 -0.58 -12.35
CA ASP A 217 15.97 -1.48 -12.03
C ASP A 217 15.57 -2.96 -11.95
N LEU A 218 14.29 -3.23 -11.63
CA LEU A 218 13.75 -4.57 -11.54
C LEU A 218 13.38 -5.14 -12.92
N VAL A 219 13.11 -4.27 -13.90
CA VAL A 219 12.77 -4.69 -15.28
C VAL A 219 14.02 -5.33 -15.90
N GLY A 220 13.90 -6.57 -16.33
CA GLY A 220 14.99 -7.32 -16.94
C GLY A 220 16.01 -7.93 -15.98
N ALA A 221 15.90 -7.70 -14.66
CA ALA A 221 16.81 -8.28 -13.67
C ALA A 221 16.72 -9.81 -13.57
N GLU A 222 15.62 -10.39 -13.98
CA GLU A 222 15.35 -11.83 -13.91
C GLU A 222 14.65 -12.33 -15.18
N ARG A 223 14.88 -13.60 -15.51
CA ARG A 223 14.14 -14.24 -16.61
C ARG A 223 12.66 -14.35 -16.23
N PRO A 224 11.74 -13.79 -17.01
CA PRO A 224 10.31 -13.79 -16.66
C PRO A 224 9.74 -15.22 -16.72
N SER A 225 9.02 -15.58 -15.66
CA SER A 225 8.20 -16.80 -15.63
C SER A 225 6.74 -16.42 -15.82
N LEU A 226 6.18 -16.74 -16.95
CA LEU A 226 4.77 -16.45 -17.25
C LEU A 226 3.83 -17.05 -16.18
N ARG A 227 4.17 -18.22 -15.64
CA ARG A 227 3.38 -18.88 -14.57
C ARG A 227 3.34 -18.04 -13.30
N ILE A 228 4.49 -17.50 -12.85
CA ILE A 228 4.58 -16.65 -11.65
C ILE A 228 3.85 -15.33 -11.89
N ALA A 229 4.07 -14.72 -13.04
CA ALA A 229 3.42 -13.45 -13.41
C ALA A 229 1.90 -13.59 -13.45
N MET A 230 1.38 -14.58 -14.19
CA MET A 230 -0.06 -14.82 -14.31
C MET A 230 -0.70 -15.22 -12.97
N GLY A 231 -0.02 -16.08 -12.19
CA GLY A 231 -0.49 -16.44 -10.86
C GLY A 231 -0.60 -15.23 -9.93
N GLY A 232 0.37 -14.31 -9.99
CA GLY A 232 0.34 -13.05 -9.25
C GLY A 232 -0.82 -12.15 -9.68
N ILE A 233 -1.04 -11.98 -10.99
CA ILE A 233 -2.16 -11.22 -11.56
C ILE A 233 -3.49 -11.81 -11.08
N VAL A 234 -3.69 -13.12 -11.23
CA VAL A 234 -4.94 -13.80 -10.86
C VAL A 234 -5.23 -13.63 -9.36
N VAL A 235 -4.26 -13.88 -8.50
CA VAL A 235 -4.47 -13.73 -7.06
C VAL A 235 -4.71 -12.27 -6.71
N ARG A 236 -3.81 -11.34 -7.11
CA ARG A 236 -3.83 -9.95 -6.64
C ARG A 236 -4.89 -9.08 -7.31
N LEU A 237 -5.12 -9.25 -8.61
CA LEU A 237 -5.99 -8.35 -9.37
C LEU A 237 -7.35 -8.96 -9.76
N LEU A 238 -7.59 -10.26 -9.49
CA LEU A 238 -8.90 -10.88 -9.74
C LEU A 238 -9.51 -11.44 -8.46
N ILE A 239 -8.81 -12.30 -7.70
CA ILE A 239 -9.40 -12.98 -6.53
C ILE A 239 -9.51 -12.02 -5.34
N LEU A 240 -8.43 -11.34 -4.96
CA LEU A 240 -8.42 -10.49 -3.77
C LEU A 240 -9.33 -9.26 -3.90
N PRO A 241 -9.47 -8.59 -5.06
CA PRO A 241 -10.47 -7.53 -5.20
C PRO A 241 -11.87 -7.95 -4.79
N VAL A 242 -12.29 -9.19 -5.11
CA VAL A 242 -13.62 -9.70 -4.72
C VAL A 242 -13.80 -9.69 -3.20
N LEU A 243 -12.77 -10.09 -2.43
CA LEU A 243 -12.84 -10.10 -0.97
C LEU A 243 -12.93 -8.67 -0.38
N PHE A 244 -12.12 -7.74 -0.89
CA PHE A 244 -12.15 -6.35 -0.47
C PHE A 244 -13.49 -5.68 -0.79
N LEU A 245 -13.99 -5.89 -2.01
CA LEU A 245 -15.25 -5.31 -2.47
C LEU A 245 -16.45 -5.94 -1.76
N ALA A 246 -16.41 -7.24 -1.48
CA ALA A 246 -17.40 -7.92 -0.67
C ALA A 246 -17.47 -7.33 0.75
N ALA A 247 -16.31 -7.13 1.39
CA ALA A 247 -16.25 -6.46 2.69
C ALA A 247 -16.82 -5.04 2.62
N ALA A 248 -16.46 -4.25 1.61
CA ALA A 248 -16.97 -2.89 1.42
C ALA A 248 -18.49 -2.83 1.17
N LYS A 249 -19.06 -3.82 0.46
CA LYS A 249 -20.50 -3.85 0.13
C LYS A 249 -21.37 -4.30 1.29
N TRP A 250 -20.97 -5.36 2.00
CA TRP A 250 -21.88 -6.05 2.93
C TRP A 250 -21.60 -5.78 4.40
N LEU A 251 -20.44 -5.25 4.77
CA LEU A 251 -20.19 -4.92 6.18
C LEU A 251 -20.77 -3.56 6.58
N PRO A 252 -21.22 -3.41 7.84
CA PRO A 252 -21.78 -2.17 8.37
C PRO A 252 -20.65 -1.21 8.78
N ILE A 253 -19.91 -0.72 7.81
CA ILE A 253 -18.75 0.17 7.99
C ILE A 253 -19.02 1.55 7.41
N VAL A 254 -18.31 2.56 7.91
CA VAL A 254 -18.42 3.94 7.43
C VAL A 254 -18.01 4.06 5.96
N VAL A 255 -18.55 5.06 5.26
CA VAL A 255 -18.33 5.24 3.82
C VAL A 255 -16.85 5.48 3.48
N GLU A 256 -16.13 6.16 4.34
CA GLU A 256 -14.68 6.42 4.20
C GLU A 256 -13.88 5.11 4.19
N LEU A 257 -14.23 4.16 5.07
CA LEU A 257 -13.59 2.84 5.07
C LEU A 257 -13.98 2.02 3.85
N LYS A 258 -15.22 2.14 3.34
CA LYS A 258 -15.61 1.55 2.04
C LYS A 258 -14.75 2.07 0.91
N ARG A 259 -14.54 3.40 0.84
CA ARG A 259 -13.66 4.06 -0.16
C ARG A 259 -12.22 3.55 -0.07
N VAL A 260 -11.68 3.43 1.15
CA VAL A 260 -10.36 2.84 1.39
C VAL A 260 -10.30 1.41 0.85
N LEU A 261 -11.26 0.54 1.20
CA LEU A 261 -11.27 -0.85 0.74
C LEU A 261 -11.40 -0.97 -0.78
N VAL A 262 -12.19 -0.11 -1.43
CA VAL A 262 -12.33 -0.08 -2.90
C VAL A 262 -10.99 0.26 -3.56
N VAL A 263 -10.28 1.26 -3.06
CA VAL A 263 -8.96 1.59 -3.61
C VAL A 263 -7.96 0.48 -3.31
N GLN A 264 -7.90 -0.04 -2.09
CA GLN A 264 -7.01 -1.15 -1.72
C GLN A 264 -7.27 -2.42 -2.56
N ALA A 265 -8.53 -2.69 -2.94
CA ALA A 265 -8.89 -3.76 -3.86
C ALA A 265 -8.19 -3.64 -5.21
N ALA A 266 -8.13 -2.42 -5.75
CA ALA A 266 -7.57 -2.15 -7.07
C ALA A 266 -6.03 -2.10 -7.10
N MET A 267 -5.35 -2.08 -5.93
CA MET A 267 -3.89 -1.91 -5.86
C MET A 267 -3.10 -3.11 -6.37
N PRO A 268 -1.95 -2.88 -7.04
CA PRO A 268 -1.02 -3.93 -7.42
C PRO A 268 -0.30 -4.50 -6.19
N ALA A 269 0.57 -5.46 -6.40
CA ALA A 269 1.41 -6.04 -5.36
C ALA A 269 2.38 -5.01 -4.75
N ALA A 270 2.62 -5.13 -3.44
CA ALA A 270 3.56 -4.28 -2.72
C ALA A 270 5.03 -4.57 -3.06
N LEU A 271 5.90 -3.56 -2.93
CA LEU A 271 7.37 -3.73 -3.03
C LEU A 271 7.98 -4.37 -1.77
N THR A 272 7.32 -4.24 -0.63
CA THR A 272 7.82 -4.75 0.67
C THR A 272 8.19 -6.24 0.64
N PRO A 273 7.43 -7.16 0.00
CA PRO A 273 7.84 -8.56 -0.13
C PRO A 273 9.17 -8.78 -0.87
N VAL A 274 9.55 -7.89 -1.81
CA VAL A 274 10.87 -7.95 -2.46
C VAL A 274 11.97 -7.69 -1.45
N LEU A 275 11.78 -6.65 -0.61
CA LEU A 275 12.72 -6.30 0.45
C LEU A 275 12.81 -7.43 1.50
N LEU A 276 11.67 -7.96 1.95
CA LEU A 276 11.65 -9.07 2.91
C LEU A 276 12.35 -10.31 2.35
N ALA A 277 12.15 -10.62 1.07
CA ALA A 277 12.82 -11.75 0.43
C ALA A 277 14.34 -11.56 0.39
N LYS A 278 14.83 -10.34 0.17
CA LYS A 278 16.28 -10.03 0.24
C LYS A 278 16.82 -10.15 1.67
N LEU A 279 16.08 -9.65 2.67
CA LEU A 279 16.53 -9.61 4.06
C LEU A 279 16.49 -10.97 4.77
N TYR A 280 15.59 -11.86 4.35
CA TYR A 280 15.30 -13.13 5.04
C TYR A 280 15.51 -14.36 4.18
N ASN A 281 16.45 -14.31 3.23
CA ASN A 281 16.82 -15.43 2.37
C ASN A 281 15.62 -16.06 1.62
N GLY A 282 14.63 -15.23 1.21
CA GLY A 282 13.56 -15.63 0.31
C GLY A 282 14.05 -15.76 -1.14
N ARG A 283 13.11 -15.66 -2.09
CA ARG A 283 13.40 -15.66 -3.53
C ARG A 283 13.00 -14.31 -4.13
N PRO A 284 13.83 -13.26 -4.08
CA PRO A 284 13.50 -11.92 -4.57
C PRO A 284 12.99 -11.91 -6.00
N ALA A 285 13.54 -12.75 -6.87
CA ALA A 285 13.11 -12.93 -8.26
C ALA A 285 11.61 -13.23 -8.40
N VAL A 286 11.06 -14.06 -7.50
CA VAL A 286 9.63 -14.39 -7.51
C VAL A 286 8.80 -13.16 -7.15
N ALA A 287 9.18 -12.41 -6.13
CA ALA A 287 8.46 -11.19 -5.72
C ALA A 287 8.53 -10.11 -6.81
N VAL A 288 9.70 -9.91 -7.42
CA VAL A 288 9.93 -8.94 -8.51
C VAL A 288 8.98 -9.22 -9.68
N GLN A 289 8.87 -10.47 -10.11
CA GLN A 289 8.00 -10.85 -11.22
C GLN A 289 6.53 -10.57 -10.93
N VAL A 290 6.06 -10.88 -9.70
CA VAL A 290 4.68 -10.59 -9.27
C VAL A 290 4.44 -9.08 -9.25
N VAL A 291 5.36 -8.30 -8.66
CA VAL A 291 5.22 -6.85 -8.56
C VAL A 291 5.17 -6.21 -9.94
N ILE A 292 6.13 -6.52 -10.83
CA ILE A 292 6.15 -5.96 -12.19
C ILE A 292 4.87 -6.33 -12.95
N ALA A 293 4.51 -7.62 -12.97
CA ALA A 293 3.34 -8.09 -13.70
C ALA A 293 2.05 -7.42 -13.22
N THR A 294 1.85 -7.36 -11.90
CA THR A 294 0.64 -6.73 -11.33
C THR A 294 0.64 -5.22 -11.50
N THR A 295 1.79 -4.53 -11.43
CA THR A 295 1.86 -3.07 -11.61
C THR A 295 1.56 -2.68 -13.06
N ILE A 296 2.12 -3.40 -14.05
CA ILE A 296 1.83 -3.14 -15.46
C ILE A 296 0.36 -3.41 -15.76
N THR A 297 -0.18 -4.54 -15.30
CA THR A 297 -1.59 -4.89 -15.52
C THR A 297 -2.53 -3.93 -14.79
N CYS A 298 -2.12 -3.41 -13.64
CA CYS A 298 -2.88 -2.46 -12.83
C CYS A 298 -3.18 -1.15 -13.57
N ILE A 299 -2.36 -0.73 -14.53
CA ILE A 299 -2.61 0.45 -15.34
C ILE A 299 -4.01 0.37 -16.00
N LEU A 300 -4.39 -0.83 -16.43
CA LEU A 300 -5.68 -1.08 -17.09
C LEU A 300 -6.77 -1.49 -16.08
N THR A 301 -6.42 -2.33 -15.08
CA THR A 301 -7.43 -2.90 -14.17
C THR A 301 -7.87 -1.93 -13.09
N LEU A 302 -7.01 -1.02 -12.63
CA LEU A 302 -7.31 -0.11 -11.53
C LEU A 302 -8.50 0.81 -11.84
N PRO A 303 -8.54 1.53 -12.99
CA PRO A 303 -9.69 2.36 -13.32
C PRO A 303 -10.98 1.54 -13.44
N VAL A 304 -10.89 0.34 -13.99
CA VAL A 304 -12.05 -0.54 -14.18
C VAL A 304 -12.60 -1.02 -12.84
N VAL A 305 -11.73 -1.50 -11.95
CA VAL A 305 -12.15 -1.99 -10.62
C VAL A 305 -12.78 -0.86 -9.81
N ILE A 306 -12.15 0.32 -9.78
CA ILE A 306 -12.69 1.48 -9.05
C ILE A 306 -14.04 1.89 -9.64
N TYR A 307 -14.14 2.02 -10.96
CA TYR A 307 -15.38 2.39 -11.64
C TYR A 307 -16.53 1.42 -11.31
N LEU A 308 -16.30 0.13 -11.45
CA LEU A 308 -17.30 -0.88 -11.14
C LEU A 308 -17.69 -0.88 -9.67
N ALA A 309 -16.70 -0.74 -8.78
CA ALA A 309 -16.92 -0.71 -7.35
C ALA A 309 -17.73 0.52 -6.89
N MET A 310 -17.40 1.71 -7.39
CA MET A 310 -18.12 2.94 -7.03
C MET A 310 -19.58 2.92 -7.48
N ASN A 311 -19.89 2.25 -8.60
CA ASN A 311 -21.27 2.08 -9.05
C ASN A 311 -22.01 0.95 -8.33
N TRP A 312 -21.29 -0.08 -7.85
CA TRP A 312 -21.89 -1.24 -7.17
C TRP A 312 -22.11 -1.01 -5.68
N ILE A 313 -21.24 -0.24 -5.01
CA ILE A 313 -21.23 -0.10 -3.55
C ILE A 313 -22.04 1.12 -3.07
N GLU A 314 -22.51 1.98 -3.97
CA GLU A 314 -23.28 3.20 -3.63
C GLU A 314 -22.52 4.07 -2.59
N MET A 315 -21.45 4.74 -3.03
CA MET A 315 -20.60 5.58 -2.20
C MET A 315 -20.68 7.05 -2.57
#